data_5b850314fd7e2aacf07ad8f29c1d9011
#
_entry.id   5b850314fd7e2aacf07ad8f29c1d9011
#
_cell.length_a   1.000
_cell.length_b   1.000
_cell.length_c   1.000
_cell.angle_alpha   90.00
_cell.angle_beta   90.00
_cell.angle_gamma   90.00
#
_symmetry.space_group_name_H-M   'P 1'
#
loop_
_entity.id
_entity.type
_entity.pdbx_description
1 polymer ?
#
loop_
_entity_poly.entity_id
_entity_poly.type
_entity_poly.pdbx_seq_one_letter_code
_entity_poly.pdbx_strand_id
1 'polypeptide(L)'
;MQQVLKIYLRIVLIVLLLSFFVLPTTASKGIIGFCLVTALMCGLYFFVYEKKSLRWHSWITPSTLLVISLLIVYYQWLLDYLVGYRTEYGFAYPQLMNHYAVISTVGMIALVEGYTFKNRKENINKKHFTTYGNNFFLVTLQVILFALFVYNINVTDFLTGNDYSGTHALGVFTYIEYFLQAVNIAIMISAINKSSKENTSLGAFIGSIPVISIIVMSLYLILRLFSGDRGPVIDTVLALFFSYLYYSKRKFSLPVIIVAVFIGAYGVSLLGMARNFDTNQSFFDRMDEAANVFSKSGRFEDYRSVSPATQELAFSHLSYEVMVGGMVADEDGYKYGTYQLVALANTIPFFNGFLHRAFNLSRDQTSSSYYATYKYIGDNPTWGLGTNCMGDFFMDFGIWGVLLGMFVVGLAFRRVDQTLFVFDKSTVTSGMLAFAIVYASKSLYIGRSNFLGEFKLFVFVLLILWVSSALTVKKSV
;
A
#
# COMPACT_ATOMS: atom_id res chain seq x y z
N MET A 1 5.98 -17.63 26.53
CA MET A 1 4.86 -17.11 25.71
C MET A 1 5.20 -17.00 24.20
N GLN A 2 6.24 -16.27 23.78
CA GLN A 2 6.55 -16.08 22.35
C GLN A 2 6.84 -17.40 21.59
N GLN A 3 7.64 -18.30 22.17
CA GLN A 3 7.92 -19.59 21.51
C GLN A 3 6.68 -20.47 21.37
N VAL A 4 5.84 -20.52 22.43
CA VAL A 4 4.58 -21.29 22.40
C VAL A 4 3.65 -20.76 21.32
N LEU A 5 3.46 -19.43 21.24
CA LEU A 5 2.62 -18.83 20.20
C LEU A 5 3.17 -19.06 18.79
N LYS A 6 4.50 -19.04 18.63
CA LYS A 6 5.12 -19.37 17.32
C LYS A 6 4.89 -20.81 16.91
N ILE A 7 5.01 -21.77 17.84
CA ILE A 7 4.71 -23.18 17.58
C ILE A 7 3.23 -23.35 17.23
N TYR A 8 2.34 -22.72 18.00
CA TYR A 8 0.90 -22.71 17.70
C TYR A 8 0.61 -22.23 16.29
N LEU A 9 1.14 -21.06 15.88
CA LEU A 9 0.91 -20.50 14.55
C LEU A 9 1.41 -21.44 13.43
N ARG A 10 2.53 -22.13 13.63
CA ARG A 10 3.04 -23.11 12.66
C ARG A 10 2.17 -24.37 12.55
N ILE A 11 1.67 -24.87 13.69
CA ILE A 11 0.73 -25.99 13.68
C ILE A 11 -0.55 -25.58 12.95
N VAL A 12 -1.10 -24.41 13.28
CA VAL A 12 -2.30 -23.86 12.60
C VAL A 12 -2.05 -23.71 11.11
N LEU A 13 -0.88 -23.20 10.69
CA LEU A 13 -0.53 -23.07 9.28
C LEU A 13 -0.61 -24.42 8.54
N ILE A 14 -0.02 -25.47 9.12
CA ILE A 14 -0.07 -26.82 8.53
C ILE A 14 -1.51 -27.32 8.44
N VAL A 15 -2.29 -27.15 9.50
CA VAL A 15 -3.70 -27.56 9.53
C VAL A 15 -4.51 -26.83 8.46
N LEU A 16 -4.34 -25.52 8.33
CA LEU A 16 -5.06 -24.71 7.34
C LEU A 16 -4.66 -25.07 5.91
N LEU A 17 -3.38 -25.34 5.64
CA LEU A 17 -2.92 -25.77 4.33
C LEU A 17 -3.51 -27.14 3.94
N LEU A 18 -3.59 -28.07 4.89
CA LEU A 18 -4.20 -29.39 4.64
C LEU A 18 -5.72 -29.32 4.50
N SER A 19 -6.38 -28.50 5.33
CA SER A 19 -7.84 -28.35 5.30
C SER A 19 -8.33 -27.60 4.08
N PHE A 20 -7.52 -26.78 3.44
CA PHE A 20 -7.90 -25.96 2.29
C PHE A 20 -8.61 -26.74 1.18
N PHE A 21 -8.16 -27.98 0.92
CA PHE A 21 -8.68 -28.83 -0.15
C PHE A 21 -9.99 -29.57 0.20
N VAL A 22 -10.43 -29.49 1.46
CA VAL A 22 -11.63 -30.18 1.97
C VAL A 22 -12.60 -29.23 2.67
N LEU A 23 -12.45 -27.93 2.45
CA LEU A 23 -13.33 -26.93 3.08
C LEU A 23 -14.77 -27.07 2.59
N PRO A 24 -15.76 -26.99 3.52
CA PRO A 24 -17.17 -27.01 3.14
C PRO A 24 -17.54 -25.75 2.34
N THR A 25 -18.43 -25.92 1.36
CA THR A 25 -18.98 -24.84 0.54
C THR A 25 -20.02 -24.00 1.27
N THR A 26 -20.57 -24.50 2.38
CA THR A 26 -21.45 -23.71 3.25
C THR A 26 -20.65 -22.89 4.23
N ALA A 27 -20.97 -21.61 4.37
CA ALA A 27 -20.27 -20.72 5.28
C ALA A 27 -20.36 -21.21 6.73
N SER A 28 -19.20 -21.40 7.36
CA SER A 28 -19.10 -21.86 8.76
C SER A 28 -18.61 -20.72 9.65
N LYS A 29 -19.50 -20.21 10.53
CA LYS A 29 -19.13 -19.22 11.54
C LYS A 29 -17.98 -19.72 12.45
N GLY A 30 -17.89 -21.03 12.69
CA GLY A 30 -16.81 -21.62 13.47
C GLY A 30 -15.46 -21.52 12.78
N ILE A 31 -15.37 -21.86 11.48
CA ILE A 31 -14.13 -21.75 10.70
C ILE A 31 -13.71 -20.28 10.57
N ILE A 32 -14.66 -19.41 10.20
CA ILE A 32 -14.39 -17.97 10.03
C ILE A 32 -13.94 -17.34 11.36
N GLY A 33 -14.63 -17.66 12.47
CA GLY A 33 -14.25 -17.19 13.81
C GLY A 33 -12.87 -17.67 14.25
N PHE A 34 -12.54 -18.97 14.01
CA PHE A 34 -11.22 -19.50 14.28
C PHE A 34 -10.12 -18.77 13.48
N CYS A 35 -10.35 -18.53 12.19
CA CYS A 35 -9.43 -17.79 11.33
C CYS A 35 -9.25 -16.34 11.82
N LEU A 36 -10.34 -15.65 12.19
CA LEU A 36 -10.28 -14.29 12.73
C LEU A 36 -9.47 -14.22 14.04
N VAL A 37 -9.74 -15.13 14.99
CA VAL A 37 -8.97 -15.21 16.24
C VAL A 37 -7.49 -15.48 15.96
N THR A 38 -7.19 -16.39 15.04
CA THR A 38 -5.80 -16.68 14.63
C THR A 38 -5.12 -15.44 14.02
N ALA A 39 -5.81 -14.68 13.16
CA ALA A 39 -5.29 -13.45 12.59
C ALA A 39 -5.02 -12.38 13.66
N LEU A 40 -5.90 -12.22 14.64
CA LEU A 40 -5.67 -11.34 15.80
C LEU A 40 -4.46 -11.81 16.63
N MET A 41 -4.30 -13.12 16.83
CA MET A 41 -3.12 -13.70 17.48
C MET A 41 -1.83 -13.44 16.69
N CYS A 42 -1.88 -13.51 15.36
CA CYS A 42 -0.76 -13.08 14.50
C CYS A 42 -0.41 -11.61 14.72
N GLY A 43 -1.39 -10.72 14.75
CA GLY A 43 -1.20 -9.30 15.04
C GLY A 43 -0.57 -9.07 16.41
N LEU A 44 -1.10 -9.69 17.45
CA LEU A 44 -0.56 -9.59 18.80
C LEU A 44 0.87 -10.13 18.90
N TYR A 45 1.14 -11.29 18.28
CA TYR A 45 2.49 -11.84 18.24
C TYR A 45 3.46 -10.91 17.53
N PHE A 46 3.03 -10.33 16.40
CA PHE A 46 3.80 -9.37 15.63
C PHE A 46 4.16 -8.14 16.48
N PHE A 47 3.20 -7.49 17.13
CA PHE A 47 3.44 -6.33 17.99
C PHE A 47 4.40 -6.63 19.16
N VAL A 48 4.22 -7.79 19.82
CA VAL A 48 5.09 -8.19 20.95
C VAL A 48 6.51 -8.48 20.46
N TYR A 49 6.66 -9.13 19.29
CA TYR A 49 7.96 -9.43 18.71
C TYR A 49 8.68 -8.17 18.24
N GLU A 50 7.97 -7.29 17.53
CA GLU A 50 8.50 -6.03 17.00
C GLU A 50 9.04 -5.14 18.12
N LYS A 51 8.25 -4.92 19.16
CA LYS A 51 8.65 -4.12 20.32
C LYS A 51 9.97 -4.62 20.94
N LYS A 52 10.18 -5.94 20.96
CA LYS A 52 11.40 -6.56 21.49
C LYS A 52 12.58 -6.51 20.53
N SER A 53 12.33 -6.75 19.23
CA SER A 53 13.39 -6.92 18.23
C SER A 53 13.98 -5.62 17.74
N LEU A 54 13.16 -4.59 17.58
CA LEU A 54 13.58 -3.28 17.07
C LEU A 54 14.17 -2.38 18.15
N ARG A 55 14.06 -2.73 19.45
CA ARG A 55 14.40 -1.82 20.57
C ARG A 55 13.71 -0.46 20.44
N TRP A 56 12.71 -0.38 19.57
CA TRP A 56 11.95 0.80 19.25
C TRP A 56 10.69 0.83 20.10
N HIS A 57 10.47 1.91 20.82
CA HIS A 57 9.33 2.02 21.73
C HIS A 57 8.17 2.82 21.13
N SER A 58 8.19 3.05 19.81
CA SER A 58 7.06 3.64 19.11
C SER A 58 6.13 2.56 18.60
N TRP A 59 4.83 2.86 18.59
CA TRP A 59 3.79 1.95 18.09
C TRP A 59 3.54 2.11 16.59
N ILE A 60 4.17 3.12 15.94
CA ILE A 60 4.06 3.29 14.49
C ILE A 60 5.35 2.81 13.84
N THR A 61 5.23 1.70 13.14
CA THR A 61 6.18 1.28 12.13
C THR A 61 5.42 0.99 10.84
N PRO A 62 6.10 0.99 9.67
CA PRO A 62 5.48 0.57 8.42
C PRO A 62 4.82 -0.80 8.50
N SER A 63 5.48 -1.75 9.19
CA SER A 63 4.93 -3.10 9.37
C SER A 63 3.69 -3.14 10.26
N THR A 64 3.61 -2.28 11.27
CA THR A 64 2.39 -2.11 12.09
C THR A 64 1.23 -1.64 11.22
N LEU A 65 1.45 -0.61 10.40
CA LEU A 65 0.43 -0.09 9.48
C LEU A 65 0.00 -1.15 8.45
N LEU A 66 0.95 -1.93 7.94
CA LEU A 66 0.66 -3.06 7.05
C LEU A 66 -0.24 -4.09 7.73
N VAL A 67 0.09 -4.54 8.94
CA VAL A 67 -0.72 -5.55 9.66
C VAL A 67 -2.13 -5.03 9.93
N ILE A 68 -2.28 -3.77 10.34
CA ILE A 68 -3.60 -3.14 10.54
C ILE A 68 -4.37 -3.11 9.22
N SER A 69 -3.73 -2.68 8.11
CA SER A 69 -4.34 -2.66 6.79
C SER A 69 -4.82 -4.05 6.35
N LEU A 70 -4.00 -5.08 6.53
CA LEU A 70 -4.38 -6.46 6.17
C LEU A 70 -5.55 -6.97 7.02
N LEU A 71 -5.58 -6.66 8.32
CA LEU A 71 -6.72 -7.03 9.17
C LEU A 71 -8.01 -6.35 8.69
N ILE A 72 -7.96 -5.10 8.28
CA ILE A 72 -9.13 -4.38 7.74
C ILE A 72 -9.54 -4.99 6.39
N VAL A 73 -8.62 -5.09 5.44
CA VAL A 73 -8.91 -5.54 4.06
C VAL A 73 -9.47 -6.96 4.04
N TYR A 74 -8.89 -7.87 4.81
CA TYR A 74 -9.23 -9.30 4.69
C TYR A 74 -10.23 -9.82 5.73
N TYR A 75 -10.43 -9.09 6.84
CA TYR A 75 -11.25 -9.65 7.94
C TYR A 75 -12.43 -8.77 8.35
N GLN A 76 -12.48 -7.50 7.99
CA GLN A 76 -13.60 -6.64 8.40
C GLN A 76 -14.95 -7.17 7.87
N TRP A 77 -15.04 -7.57 6.61
CA TRP A 77 -16.28 -8.12 6.05
C TRP A 77 -16.65 -9.48 6.64
N LEU A 78 -15.67 -10.32 6.95
CA LEU A 78 -15.90 -11.57 7.66
C LEU A 78 -16.38 -11.33 9.10
N LEU A 79 -15.85 -10.30 9.77
CA LEU A 79 -16.32 -9.88 11.09
C LEU A 79 -17.74 -9.32 11.02
N ASP A 80 -18.05 -8.47 10.02
CA ASP A 80 -19.39 -7.95 9.78
C ASP A 80 -20.42 -9.11 9.60
N TYR A 81 -20.01 -10.17 8.90
CA TYR A 81 -20.82 -11.39 8.77
C TYR A 81 -21.01 -12.11 10.13
N LEU A 82 -19.95 -12.28 10.90
CA LEU A 82 -20.03 -12.97 12.19
C LEU A 82 -20.97 -12.26 13.20
N VAL A 83 -20.96 -10.91 13.20
CA VAL A 83 -21.81 -10.10 14.07
C VAL A 83 -23.21 -9.83 13.48
N GLY A 84 -23.49 -10.29 12.26
CA GLY A 84 -24.80 -10.19 11.62
C GLY A 84 -25.08 -8.84 10.94
N TYR A 85 -24.07 -8.02 10.70
CA TYR A 85 -24.20 -6.78 9.90
C TYR A 85 -24.16 -7.03 8.41
N ARG A 86 -23.64 -8.19 7.98
CA ARG A 86 -23.58 -8.62 6.58
C ARG A 86 -24.15 -10.03 6.44
N THR A 87 -24.90 -10.27 5.37
CA THR A 87 -25.41 -11.60 5.02
C THR A 87 -24.44 -12.31 4.05
N GLU A 88 -24.63 -13.62 3.86
CA GLU A 88 -23.85 -14.39 2.87
C GLU A 88 -24.00 -13.82 1.46
N TYR A 89 -25.20 -13.35 1.09
CA TYR A 89 -25.48 -12.74 -0.23
C TYR A 89 -24.74 -11.41 -0.47
N GLY A 90 -24.15 -10.83 0.56
CA GLY A 90 -23.28 -9.67 0.43
C GLY A 90 -21.86 -9.98 -0.07
N PHE A 91 -21.53 -11.25 -0.31
CA PHE A 91 -20.25 -11.71 -0.86
C PHE A 91 -20.41 -12.11 -2.33
N ALA A 92 -19.38 -11.87 -3.15
CA ALA A 92 -19.43 -12.21 -4.59
C ALA A 92 -19.56 -13.72 -4.83
N TYR A 93 -18.91 -14.54 -3.99
CA TYR A 93 -19.00 -15.99 -4.02
C TYR A 93 -19.24 -16.51 -2.59
N PRO A 94 -20.50 -16.55 -2.11
CA PRO A 94 -20.81 -16.93 -0.73
C PRO A 94 -20.30 -18.32 -0.34
N GLN A 95 -20.30 -19.25 -1.29
CA GLN A 95 -19.82 -20.62 -1.09
C GLN A 95 -18.32 -20.71 -0.80
N LEU A 96 -17.55 -19.65 -1.00
CA LEU A 96 -16.10 -19.60 -0.76
C LEU A 96 -15.70 -18.83 0.49
N MET A 97 -16.62 -18.43 1.35
CA MET A 97 -16.33 -17.65 2.56
C MET A 97 -15.30 -18.33 3.47
N ASN A 98 -15.37 -19.65 3.63
CA ASN A 98 -14.37 -20.40 4.38
C ASN A 98 -13.00 -20.34 3.72
N HIS A 99 -12.94 -20.39 2.38
CA HIS A 99 -11.68 -20.27 1.62
C HIS A 99 -11.06 -18.88 1.81
N TYR A 100 -11.86 -17.81 1.76
CA TYR A 100 -11.36 -16.44 2.01
C TYR A 100 -10.71 -16.33 3.38
N ALA A 101 -11.37 -16.83 4.42
CA ALA A 101 -10.86 -16.80 5.77
C ALA A 101 -9.55 -17.61 5.91
N VAL A 102 -9.49 -18.81 5.33
CA VAL A 102 -8.32 -19.71 5.40
C VAL A 102 -7.14 -19.11 4.63
N ILE A 103 -7.34 -18.68 3.36
CA ILE A 103 -6.28 -18.10 2.53
C ILE A 103 -5.69 -16.86 3.22
N SER A 104 -6.55 -15.97 3.72
CA SER A 104 -6.12 -14.76 4.42
C SER A 104 -5.31 -15.10 5.68
N THR A 105 -5.71 -16.13 6.42
CA THR A 105 -5.01 -16.54 7.65
C THR A 105 -3.65 -17.19 7.34
N VAL A 106 -3.57 -18.00 6.30
CA VAL A 106 -2.29 -18.53 5.78
C VAL A 106 -1.36 -17.37 5.41
N GLY A 107 -1.87 -16.36 4.70
CA GLY A 107 -1.11 -15.16 4.34
C GLY A 107 -0.61 -14.38 5.55
N MET A 108 -1.45 -14.19 6.58
CA MET A 108 -1.06 -13.51 7.81
C MET A 108 0.02 -14.27 8.59
N ILE A 109 -0.10 -15.60 8.72
CA ILE A 109 0.93 -16.42 9.38
C ILE A 109 2.24 -16.37 8.59
N ALA A 110 2.17 -16.48 7.25
CA ALA A 110 3.34 -16.39 6.37
C ALA A 110 4.06 -15.05 6.49
N LEU A 111 3.32 -13.94 6.53
CA LEU A 111 3.86 -12.59 6.79
C LEU A 111 4.65 -12.56 8.10
N VAL A 112 4.06 -13.07 9.19
CA VAL A 112 4.70 -13.10 10.50
C VAL A 112 5.95 -13.98 10.52
N GLU A 113 5.92 -15.15 9.88
CA GLU A 113 7.10 -16.02 9.75
C GLU A 113 8.22 -15.33 8.94
N GLY A 114 7.90 -14.67 7.83
CA GLY A 114 8.85 -13.89 7.03
C GLY A 114 9.45 -12.74 7.84
N TYR A 115 8.64 -11.95 8.54
CA TYR A 115 9.09 -10.85 9.37
C TYR A 115 9.99 -11.32 10.54
N THR A 116 9.68 -12.46 11.13
CA THR A 116 10.44 -13.01 12.27
C THR A 116 11.60 -13.93 11.86
N PHE A 117 11.81 -14.11 10.55
CA PHE A 117 12.87 -14.97 10.04
C PHE A 117 14.24 -14.44 10.43
N LYS A 118 15.03 -15.26 11.19
CA LYS A 118 16.37 -14.86 11.64
C LYS A 118 17.37 -14.93 10.49
N ASN A 119 17.72 -13.80 9.90
CA ASN A 119 18.95 -13.69 9.14
C ASN A 119 20.16 -13.67 10.12
N ARG A 120 21.20 -14.43 9.80
CA ARG A 120 22.53 -14.31 10.46
C ARG A 120 22.92 -12.83 10.47
N LYS A 121 23.60 -12.39 11.56
CA LYS A 121 24.16 -11.03 11.67
C LYS A 121 24.87 -10.67 10.36
N GLU A 122 24.25 -9.82 9.57
CA GLU A 122 24.94 -9.23 8.42
C GLU A 122 26.07 -8.37 8.99
N ASN A 123 27.32 -8.80 8.79
CA ASN A 123 28.46 -7.89 8.86
C ASN A 123 28.32 -6.94 7.68
N ILE A 124 27.57 -5.86 7.87
CA ILE A 124 27.44 -4.79 6.87
C ILE A 124 28.83 -4.09 6.87
N ASN A 125 29.65 -4.47 5.91
CA ASN A 125 30.89 -3.76 5.63
C ASN A 125 30.53 -2.28 5.40
N LYS A 126 31.12 -1.40 6.21
CA LYS A 126 30.93 0.05 6.22
C LYS A 126 31.45 0.69 4.92
N LYS A 127 30.86 0.39 3.78
CA LYS A 127 31.11 1.16 2.57
C LYS A 127 30.08 2.30 2.52
N HIS A 128 30.53 3.47 2.96
CA HIS A 128 29.75 4.70 2.85
C HIS A 128 29.50 5.03 1.38
N PHE A 129 28.26 4.83 0.94
CA PHE A 129 27.72 5.49 -0.23
C PHE A 129 26.72 6.55 0.25
N THR A 130 27.24 7.66 0.78
CA THR A 130 26.41 8.86 1.00
C THR A 130 26.37 9.63 -0.31
N THR A 131 25.35 9.38 -1.10
CA THR A 131 25.08 10.20 -2.29
C THR A 131 24.40 11.49 -1.85
N TYR A 132 25.15 12.58 -1.87
CA TYR A 132 24.58 13.92 -1.74
C TYR A 132 23.88 14.26 -3.06
N GLY A 133 22.56 14.33 -3.07
CA GLY A 133 21.82 14.76 -4.24
C GLY A 133 22.08 16.23 -4.59
N ASN A 134 22.18 16.53 -5.87
CA ASN A 134 22.21 17.91 -6.36
C ASN A 134 20.80 18.51 -6.24
N ASN A 135 20.57 19.33 -5.21
CA ASN A 135 19.24 19.92 -4.96
C ASN A 135 18.75 20.75 -6.13
N PHE A 136 19.62 21.46 -6.84
CA PHE A 136 19.21 22.24 -7.99
C PHE A 136 18.61 21.34 -9.06
N PHE A 137 19.27 20.24 -9.40
CA PHE A 137 18.77 19.26 -10.35
C PHE A 137 17.42 18.68 -9.90
N LEU A 138 17.31 18.25 -8.63
CA LEU A 138 16.07 17.65 -8.11
C LEU A 138 14.90 18.62 -8.14
N VAL A 139 15.12 19.89 -7.73
CA VAL A 139 14.07 20.93 -7.75
C VAL A 139 13.66 21.25 -9.18
N THR A 140 14.63 21.43 -10.09
CA THR A 140 14.33 21.71 -11.50
C THR A 140 13.52 20.56 -12.13
N LEU A 141 13.95 19.31 -11.90
CA LEU A 141 13.23 18.13 -12.38
C LEU A 141 11.80 18.06 -11.80
N GLN A 142 11.64 18.36 -10.51
CA GLN A 142 10.32 18.39 -9.85
C GLN A 142 9.40 19.44 -10.50
N VAL A 143 9.89 20.65 -10.74
CA VAL A 143 9.10 21.73 -11.36
C VAL A 143 8.70 21.35 -12.80
N ILE A 144 9.62 20.80 -13.58
CA ILE A 144 9.32 20.33 -14.95
C ILE A 144 8.26 19.23 -14.94
N LEU A 145 8.41 18.22 -14.08
CA LEU A 145 7.44 17.12 -13.99
C LEU A 145 6.08 17.60 -13.49
N PHE A 146 6.04 18.55 -12.56
CA PHE A 146 4.79 19.15 -12.10
C PHE A 146 4.13 19.99 -13.20
N ALA A 147 4.88 20.77 -13.97
CA ALA A 147 4.35 21.50 -15.10
C ALA A 147 3.77 20.55 -16.18
N LEU A 148 4.47 19.45 -16.48
CA LEU A 148 3.97 18.39 -17.36
C LEU A 148 2.72 17.70 -16.81
N PHE A 149 2.66 17.47 -15.49
CA PHE A 149 1.47 16.94 -14.84
C PHE A 149 0.28 17.88 -15.02
N VAL A 150 0.43 19.18 -14.70
CA VAL A 150 -0.63 20.18 -14.84
C VAL A 150 -1.06 20.37 -16.31
N TYR A 151 -0.11 20.32 -17.24
CA TYR A 151 -0.39 20.43 -18.68
C TYR A 151 -1.26 19.27 -19.20
N ASN A 152 -1.12 18.06 -18.64
CA ASN A 152 -1.84 16.87 -19.07
C ASN A 152 -3.19 16.66 -18.37
N ILE A 153 -3.58 17.52 -17.44
CA ILE A 153 -4.89 17.44 -16.76
C ILE A 153 -5.79 18.58 -17.26
N ASN A 154 -7.09 18.31 -17.35
CA ASN A 154 -8.06 19.38 -17.37
C ASN A 154 -8.26 19.87 -15.92
N VAL A 155 -7.66 21.01 -15.59
CA VAL A 155 -7.64 21.52 -14.22
C VAL A 155 -9.06 21.72 -13.66
N THR A 156 -10.01 22.14 -14.50
CA THR A 156 -11.41 22.33 -14.08
C THR A 156 -12.06 21.01 -13.71
N ASP A 157 -12.01 20.01 -14.60
CA ASP A 157 -12.58 18.69 -14.35
C ASP A 157 -11.88 17.97 -13.20
N PHE A 158 -10.58 18.19 -13.05
CA PHE A 158 -9.77 17.64 -11.98
C PHE A 158 -10.13 18.24 -10.62
N LEU A 159 -10.36 19.55 -10.54
CA LEU A 159 -10.81 20.25 -9.33
C LEU A 159 -12.27 19.93 -8.96
N THR A 160 -13.11 19.61 -9.93
CA THR A 160 -14.51 19.22 -9.70
C THR A 160 -14.66 17.71 -9.43
N GLY A 161 -13.57 16.94 -9.55
CA GLY A 161 -13.60 15.47 -9.35
C GLY A 161 -14.25 14.69 -10.50
N ASN A 162 -14.49 15.34 -11.65
CA ASN A 162 -15.05 14.69 -12.85
C ASN A 162 -14.04 13.79 -13.55
N ASP A 163 -12.75 14.10 -13.46
CA ASP A 163 -11.67 13.30 -14.02
C ASP A 163 -10.52 13.13 -13.01
N TYR A 164 -10.62 12.13 -12.17
CA TYR A 164 -9.57 11.81 -11.21
C TYR A 164 -8.41 11.01 -11.82
N SER A 165 -8.63 10.39 -12.98
CA SER A 165 -7.67 9.47 -13.61
C SER A 165 -6.78 10.12 -14.67
N GLY A 166 -7.08 11.38 -15.08
CA GLY A 166 -6.37 12.01 -16.20
C GLY A 166 -6.59 11.26 -17.52
N THR A 167 -7.85 10.90 -17.82
CA THR A 167 -8.23 9.96 -18.89
C THR A 167 -7.76 10.35 -20.29
N HIS A 168 -7.42 11.61 -20.51
CA HIS A 168 -6.97 12.09 -21.83
C HIS A 168 -5.52 11.72 -22.19
N ALA A 169 -4.72 11.22 -21.23
CA ALA A 169 -3.30 10.90 -21.46
C ALA A 169 -2.90 9.53 -20.91
N LEU A 170 -3.71 8.51 -21.16
CA LEU A 170 -3.46 7.12 -20.76
C LEU A 170 -2.02 6.67 -21.07
N GLY A 171 -1.28 6.25 -20.08
CA GLY A 171 0.07 5.70 -20.17
C GLY A 171 1.18 6.71 -19.85
N VAL A 172 1.32 7.80 -20.59
CA VAL A 172 2.37 8.81 -20.36
C VAL A 172 2.14 9.56 -19.06
N PHE A 173 0.89 9.97 -18.81
CA PHE A 173 0.50 10.69 -17.60
C PHE A 173 0.84 9.90 -16.33
N THR A 174 0.53 8.61 -16.30
CA THR A 174 0.85 7.74 -15.18
C THR A 174 2.37 7.72 -14.88
N TYR A 175 3.21 7.70 -15.91
CA TYR A 175 4.66 7.74 -15.71
C TYR A 175 5.15 9.11 -15.21
N ILE A 176 4.60 10.21 -15.73
CA ILE A 176 4.91 11.56 -15.24
C ILE A 176 4.64 11.64 -13.73
N GLU A 177 3.50 11.12 -13.30
CA GLU A 177 3.13 11.12 -11.89
C GLU A 177 4.05 10.23 -11.04
N TYR A 178 4.37 9.02 -11.47
CA TYR A 178 5.34 8.17 -10.77
C TYR A 178 6.72 8.82 -10.67
N PHE A 179 7.18 9.50 -11.72
CA PHE A 179 8.43 10.24 -11.67
C PHE A 179 8.35 11.44 -10.71
N LEU A 180 7.23 12.16 -10.67
CA LEU A 180 7.01 13.26 -9.73
C LEU A 180 7.04 12.77 -8.27
N GLN A 181 6.36 11.66 -7.96
CA GLN A 181 6.42 11.03 -6.64
C GLN A 181 7.85 10.58 -6.30
N ALA A 182 8.56 9.99 -7.25
CA ALA A 182 9.93 9.54 -7.07
C ALA A 182 10.90 10.71 -6.78
N VAL A 183 10.73 11.84 -7.47
CA VAL A 183 11.53 13.07 -7.19
C VAL A 183 11.19 13.63 -5.81
N ASN A 184 9.93 13.63 -5.40
CA ASN A 184 9.54 14.05 -4.05
C ASN A 184 10.25 13.23 -2.98
N ILE A 185 10.27 11.90 -3.11
CA ILE A 185 10.99 11.01 -2.19
C ILE A 185 12.51 11.25 -2.27
N ALA A 186 13.08 11.42 -3.46
CA ALA A 186 14.51 11.71 -3.62
C ALA A 186 14.92 13.01 -2.94
N ILE A 187 14.08 14.05 -2.99
CA ILE A 187 14.31 15.33 -2.28
C ILE A 187 14.28 15.11 -0.76
N MET A 188 13.33 14.33 -0.23
CA MET A 188 13.28 13.99 1.20
C MET A 188 14.54 13.25 1.65
N ILE A 189 15.00 12.27 0.86
CA ILE A 189 16.27 11.54 1.13
C ILE A 189 17.49 12.47 1.08
N SER A 190 17.54 13.37 0.11
CA SER A 190 18.58 14.38 0.01
C SER A 190 18.62 15.32 1.22
N ALA A 191 17.44 15.75 1.69
CA ALA A 191 17.29 16.58 2.89
C ALA A 191 17.81 15.86 4.15
N ILE A 192 17.48 14.57 4.31
CA ILE A 192 17.98 13.72 5.40
C ILE A 192 19.53 13.63 5.38
N ASN A 193 20.10 13.39 4.20
CA ASN A 193 21.55 13.17 4.06
C ASN A 193 22.38 14.44 4.30
N LYS A 194 21.83 15.62 4.05
CA LYS A 194 22.50 16.93 4.27
C LYS A 194 22.59 17.33 5.74
N SER A 195 21.69 16.83 6.56
CA SER A 195 21.65 17.23 7.96
C SER A 195 22.68 16.46 8.77
N SER A 196 23.81 17.10 9.05
CA SER A 196 24.89 16.55 9.90
C SER A 196 24.58 16.67 11.40
N LYS A 197 23.62 17.51 11.82
CA LYS A 197 23.28 17.75 13.22
C LYS A 197 21.99 17.00 13.60
N GLU A 198 22.00 16.38 14.76
CA GLU A 198 20.82 15.77 15.41
C GLU A 198 19.83 16.86 15.86
N ASN A 199 19.19 17.49 14.89
CA ASN A 199 18.12 18.43 15.18
C ASN A 199 16.79 17.69 15.04
N THR A 200 16.10 17.51 16.17
CA THR A 200 14.92 16.63 16.26
C THR A 200 13.60 17.32 15.95
N SER A 201 13.60 18.62 15.59
CA SER A 201 12.35 19.36 15.35
C SER A 201 11.80 19.12 13.94
N LEU A 202 10.46 19.12 13.82
CA LEU A 202 9.79 19.04 12.53
C LEU A 202 10.12 20.24 11.64
N GLY A 203 10.18 21.45 12.24
CA GLY A 203 10.56 22.67 11.54
C GLY A 203 11.94 22.61 10.93
N ALA A 204 12.92 22.01 11.64
CA ALA A 204 14.27 21.84 11.09
C ALA A 204 14.32 20.83 9.93
N PHE A 205 13.51 19.76 10.00
CA PHE A 205 13.38 18.81 8.90
C PHE A 205 12.74 19.48 7.67
N ILE A 206 11.61 20.17 7.84
CA ILE A 206 10.95 20.91 6.75
C ILE A 206 11.87 21.98 6.18
N GLY A 207 12.59 22.73 7.04
CA GLY A 207 13.56 23.75 6.62
C GLY A 207 14.78 23.18 5.86
N SER A 208 15.04 21.87 5.94
CA SER A 208 16.07 21.19 5.12
C SER A 208 15.62 20.88 3.69
N ILE A 209 14.32 20.94 3.43
CA ILE A 209 13.71 20.75 2.10
C ILE A 209 13.68 22.12 1.40
N PRO A 210 14.07 22.22 0.11
CA PRO A 210 13.97 23.46 -0.63
C PRO A 210 12.54 24.02 -0.64
N VAL A 211 12.38 25.32 -0.40
CA VAL A 211 11.04 25.97 -0.31
C VAL A 211 10.22 25.74 -1.58
N ILE A 212 10.82 25.87 -2.75
CA ILE A 212 10.15 25.59 -4.03
C ILE A 212 9.58 24.17 -4.06
N SER A 213 10.33 23.19 -3.57
CA SER A 213 9.86 21.79 -3.50
C SER A 213 8.67 21.62 -2.56
N ILE A 214 8.64 22.33 -1.43
CA ILE A 214 7.51 22.31 -0.52
C ILE A 214 6.26 22.90 -1.21
N ILE A 215 6.41 24.00 -1.92
CA ILE A 215 5.31 24.64 -2.66
C ILE A 215 4.77 23.67 -3.72
N VAL A 216 5.65 23.09 -4.55
CA VAL A 216 5.24 22.13 -5.59
C VAL A 216 4.56 20.89 -5.01
N MET A 217 5.11 20.31 -3.93
CA MET A 217 4.47 19.16 -3.25
C MET A 217 3.09 19.55 -2.70
N SER A 218 2.97 20.73 -2.09
CA SER A 218 1.69 21.20 -1.55
C SER A 218 0.64 21.40 -2.66
N LEU A 219 1.02 22.03 -3.77
CA LEU A 219 0.14 22.21 -4.92
C LEU A 219 -0.29 20.86 -5.52
N TYR A 220 0.64 19.92 -5.67
CA TYR A 220 0.32 18.57 -6.13
C TYR A 220 -0.67 17.85 -5.19
N LEU A 221 -0.45 17.92 -3.87
CA LEU A 221 -1.35 17.32 -2.89
C LEU A 221 -2.73 17.95 -2.92
N ILE A 222 -2.82 19.28 -3.04
CA ILE A 222 -4.09 20.00 -3.15
C ILE A 222 -4.85 19.56 -4.40
N LEU A 223 -4.20 19.51 -5.57
CA LEU A 223 -4.83 19.04 -6.80
C LEU A 223 -5.34 17.61 -6.67
N ARG A 224 -4.54 16.70 -6.10
CA ARG A 224 -4.95 15.30 -5.89
C ARG A 224 -6.08 15.17 -4.86
N LEU A 225 -6.09 15.99 -3.83
CA LEU A 225 -7.16 16.00 -2.84
C LEU A 225 -8.50 16.40 -3.49
N PHE A 226 -8.51 17.46 -4.29
CA PHE A 226 -9.71 17.93 -5.00
C PHE A 226 -10.19 16.95 -6.08
N SER A 227 -9.28 16.26 -6.76
CA SER A 227 -9.67 15.20 -7.72
C SER A 227 -10.30 13.98 -7.05
N GLY A 228 -10.22 13.86 -5.72
CA GLY A 228 -10.72 12.72 -4.96
C GLY A 228 -9.80 11.48 -5.00
N ASP A 229 -8.62 11.58 -5.63
CA ASP A 229 -7.63 10.51 -5.61
C ASP A 229 -6.75 10.61 -4.36
N ARG A 230 -7.04 9.75 -3.40
CA ARG A 230 -6.44 9.74 -2.06
C ARG A 230 -5.11 9.00 -2.00
N GLY A 231 -4.89 8.07 -2.91
CA GLY A 231 -3.69 7.23 -2.91
C GLY A 231 -2.40 8.06 -2.88
N PRO A 232 -2.16 8.91 -3.89
CA PRO A 232 -0.97 9.76 -3.94
C PRO A 232 -0.82 10.72 -2.76
N VAL A 233 -1.94 11.18 -2.18
CA VAL A 233 -1.92 12.07 -1.01
C VAL A 233 -1.39 11.32 0.21
N ILE A 234 -1.96 10.15 0.50
CA ILE A 234 -1.57 9.33 1.65
C ILE A 234 -0.12 8.86 1.50
N ASP A 235 0.26 8.41 0.30
CA ASP A 235 1.62 7.98 0.01
C ASP A 235 2.64 9.08 0.27
N THR A 236 2.37 10.30 -0.20
CA THR A 236 3.28 11.45 0.00
C THR A 236 3.36 11.85 1.47
N VAL A 237 2.22 11.88 2.17
CA VAL A 237 2.16 12.20 3.61
C VAL A 237 2.90 11.14 4.43
N LEU A 238 2.71 9.85 4.14
CA LEU A 238 3.44 8.77 4.80
C LEU A 238 4.94 8.79 4.47
N ALA A 239 5.32 9.08 3.22
CA ALA A 239 6.73 9.24 2.84
C ALA A 239 7.39 10.36 3.64
N LEU A 240 6.72 11.53 3.77
CA LEU A 240 7.20 12.66 4.58
C LEU A 240 7.29 12.28 6.06
N PHE A 241 6.28 11.62 6.59
CA PHE A 241 6.22 11.18 7.98
C PHE A 241 7.35 10.19 8.32
N PHE A 242 7.55 9.13 7.53
CA PHE A 242 8.61 8.15 7.78
C PHE A 242 10.01 8.73 7.51
N SER A 243 10.13 9.65 6.57
CA SER A 243 11.37 10.43 6.37
C SER A 243 11.70 11.27 7.62
N TYR A 244 10.70 11.94 8.19
CA TYR A 244 10.86 12.68 9.43
C TYR A 244 11.19 11.76 10.63
N LEU A 245 10.53 10.62 10.76
CA LEU A 245 10.85 9.64 11.82
C LEU A 245 12.30 9.16 11.73
N TYR A 246 12.76 8.83 10.53
CA TYR A 246 14.14 8.44 10.30
C TYR A 246 15.12 9.57 10.63
N TYR A 247 14.79 10.80 10.23
CA TYR A 247 15.58 11.99 10.48
C TYR A 247 15.71 12.31 11.97
N SER A 248 14.57 12.37 12.69
CA SER A 248 14.49 12.87 14.06
C SER A 248 14.72 11.79 15.13
N LYS A 249 14.59 10.50 14.77
CA LYS A 249 14.56 9.37 15.72
C LYS A 249 13.56 9.56 16.87
N ARG A 250 12.54 10.40 16.66
CA ARG A 250 11.47 10.63 17.66
C ARG A 250 10.51 9.45 17.74
N LYS A 251 9.95 9.28 18.93
CA LYS A 251 8.96 8.26 19.26
C LYS A 251 7.62 8.95 19.49
N PHE A 252 6.57 8.43 18.89
CA PHE A 252 5.22 8.93 19.12
C PHE A 252 4.49 8.04 20.12
N SER A 253 3.70 8.67 20.99
CA SER A 253 2.86 7.95 21.93
C SER A 253 1.64 7.33 21.22
N LEU A 254 1.15 6.21 21.76
CA LEU A 254 -0.02 5.52 21.20
C LEU A 254 -1.26 6.42 21.04
N PRO A 255 -1.62 7.31 22.00
CA PRO A 255 -2.76 8.21 21.83
C PRO A 255 -2.65 9.13 20.62
N VAL A 256 -1.48 9.72 20.37
CA VAL A 256 -1.24 10.59 19.19
C VAL A 256 -1.46 9.82 17.90
N ILE A 257 -1.04 8.57 17.87
CA ILE A 257 -1.20 7.67 16.73
C ILE A 257 -2.67 7.37 16.48
N ILE A 258 -3.39 6.96 17.53
CA ILE A 258 -4.82 6.63 17.43
C ILE A 258 -5.57 7.84 16.87
N VAL A 259 -5.35 9.03 17.42
CA VAL A 259 -5.99 10.26 16.93
C VAL A 259 -5.64 10.54 15.47
N ALA A 260 -4.36 10.43 15.07
CA ALA A 260 -3.93 10.65 13.69
C ALA A 260 -4.55 9.65 12.70
N VAL A 261 -4.62 8.36 13.09
CA VAL A 261 -5.25 7.30 12.28
C VAL A 261 -6.75 7.54 12.14
N PHE A 262 -7.44 7.90 13.23
CA PHE A 262 -8.87 8.21 13.17
C PHE A 262 -9.17 9.41 12.29
N ILE A 263 -8.44 10.51 12.44
CA ILE A 263 -8.59 11.72 11.60
C ILE A 263 -8.31 11.38 10.14
N GLY A 264 -7.23 10.62 9.88
CA GLY A 264 -6.87 10.20 8.53
C GLY A 264 -7.94 9.29 7.90
N ALA A 265 -8.40 8.26 8.62
CA ALA A 265 -9.43 7.34 8.15
C ALA A 265 -10.77 8.06 7.89
N TYR A 266 -11.18 8.93 8.80
CA TYR A 266 -12.38 9.74 8.64
C TYR A 266 -12.29 10.66 7.42
N GLY A 267 -11.20 11.42 7.28
CA GLY A 267 -10.97 12.29 6.13
C GLY A 267 -10.95 11.54 4.79
N VAL A 268 -10.27 10.39 4.75
CA VAL A 268 -10.23 9.51 3.55
C VAL A 268 -11.62 8.99 3.20
N SER A 269 -12.42 8.61 4.20
CA SER A 269 -13.79 8.11 3.98
C SER A 269 -14.71 9.22 3.48
N LEU A 270 -14.65 10.41 4.07
CA LEU A 270 -15.42 11.57 3.62
C LEU A 270 -15.10 11.96 2.18
N LEU A 271 -13.82 12.05 1.84
CA LEU A 271 -13.38 12.33 0.46
C LEU A 271 -13.91 11.28 -0.53
N GLY A 272 -13.94 10.00 -0.11
CA GLY A 272 -14.48 8.93 -0.92
C GLY A 272 -15.97 9.04 -1.17
N MET A 273 -16.73 9.50 -0.19
CA MET A 273 -18.17 9.73 -0.33
C MET A 273 -18.46 10.99 -1.14
N ALA A 274 -17.76 12.09 -0.86
CA ALA A 274 -17.95 13.35 -1.56
C ALA A 274 -17.80 13.22 -3.09
N ARG A 275 -17.00 12.26 -3.54
CA ARG A 275 -16.84 11.97 -4.98
C ARG A 275 -18.10 11.38 -5.64
N ASN A 276 -18.99 10.75 -4.88
CA ASN A 276 -20.19 10.09 -5.42
C ASN A 276 -21.40 11.04 -5.53
N PHE A 277 -21.28 12.28 -5.02
CA PHE A 277 -22.33 13.29 -5.13
C PHE A 277 -22.23 14.07 -6.44
N ASP A 278 -23.27 14.87 -6.73
CA ASP A 278 -23.39 15.62 -7.97
C ASP A 278 -22.18 16.55 -8.18
N THR A 279 -21.52 16.38 -9.31
CA THR A 279 -20.34 17.14 -9.69
C THR A 279 -20.62 18.61 -10.00
N ASN A 280 -21.90 19.01 -10.14
CA ASN A 280 -22.31 20.40 -10.28
C ASN A 280 -22.27 21.18 -8.94
N GLN A 281 -22.18 20.46 -7.81
CA GLN A 281 -22.03 21.08 -6.50
C GLN A 281 -20.56 21.46 -6.23
N SER A 282 -20.36 22.47 -5.36
CA SER A 282 -19.01 22.81 -4.92
C SER A 282 -18.38 21.65 -4.12
N PHE A 283 -17.06 21.58 -4.10
CA PHE A 283 -16.35 20.56 -3.30
C PHE A 283 -16.76 20.60 -1.82
N PHE A 284 -16.96 21.80 -1.25
CA PHE A 284 -17.33 21.95 0.16
C PHE A 284 -18.76 21.47 0.42
N ASP A 285 -19.71 21.76 -0.47
CA ASP A 285 -21.11 21.29 -0.34
C ASP A 285 -21.16 19.75 -0.40
N ARG A 286 -20.38 19.14 -1.30
CA ARG A 286 -20.26 17.68 -1.37
C ARG A 286 -19.63 17.08 -0.10
N MET A 287 -18.66 17.76 0.49
CA MET A 287 -18.05 17.32 1.77
C MET A 287 -19.03 17.40 2.93
N ASP A 288 -19.86 18.46 2.99
CA ASP A 288 -20.91 18.60 4.00
C ASP A 288 -21.99 17.55 3.83
N GLU A 289 -22.41 17.25 2.60
CA GLU A 289 -23.37 16.19 2.30
C GLU A 289 -22.80 14.82 2.67
N ALA A 290 -21.53 14.54 2.32
CA ALA A 290 -20.81 13.34 2.70
C ALA A 290 -20.74 13.19 4.23
N ALA A 291 -20.46 14.25 4.97
CA ALA A 291 -20.43 14.24 6.44
C ALA A 291 -21.81 13.92 7.04
N ASN A 292 -22.87 14.48 6.46
CA ASN A 292 -24.24 14.21 6.88
C ASN A 292 -24.66 12.76 6.63
N VAL A 293 -24.34 12.21 5.45
CA VAL A 293 -24.60 10.79 5.14
C VAL A 293 -23.76 9.88 6.04
N PHE A 294 -22.47 10.18 6.22
CA PHE A 294 -21.60 9.40 7.08
C PHE A 294 -22.08 9.33 8.54
N SER A 295 -22.64 10.44 9.04
CA SER A 295 -23.16 10.50 10.41
C SER A 295 -24.43 9.66 10.60
N LYS A 296 -25.21 9.42 9.53
CA LYS A 296 -26.51 8.72 9.57
C LYS A 296 -26.41 7.22 9.27
N SER A 297 -25.64 6.82 8.27
CA SER A 297 -25.68 5.44 7.75
C SER A 297 -24.31 4.85 7.39
N GLY A 298 -23.24 5.63 7.37
CA GLY A 298 -22.01 5.24 6.72
C GLY A 298 -22.13 5.31 5.19
N ARG A 299 -21.12 4.84 4.44
CA ARG A 299 -21.01 5.01 2.98
C ARG A 299 -22.11 4.29 2.18
N PHE A 300 -22.65 3.21 2.73
CA PHE A 300 -23.64 2.36 2.05
C PHE A 300 -24.85 2.21 2.96
N GLU A 301 -25.98 2.78 2.56
CA GLU A 301 -27.22 2.75 3.36
C GLU A 301 -27.67 1.33 3.72
N ASP A 302 -27.36 0.35 2.88
CA ASP A 302 -27.75 -1.05 3.06
C ASP A 302 -26.74 -1.89 3.86
N TYR A 303 -25.54 -1.35 4.18
CA TYR A 303 -24.47 -2.11 4.81
C TYR A 303 -24.02 -1.49 6.13
N ARG A 304 -24.53 -2.02 7.23
CA ARG A 304 -23.94 -1.77 8.54
C ARG A 304 -22.56 -2.44 8.62
N SER A 305 -21.62 -1.79 9.25
CA SER A 305 -20.27 -2.34 9.49
C SER A 305 -19.82 -2.05 10.91
N VAL A 306 -19.00 -2.94 11.46
CA VAL A 306 -18.34 -2.72 12.77
C VAL A 306 -17.46 -1.48 12.77
N SER A 307 -16.96 -1.06 11.60
CA SER A 307 -16.13 0.14 11.45
C SER A 307 -16.44 0.87 10.13
N PRO A 308 -17.42 1.78 10.12
CA PRO A 308 -17.73 2.57 8.93
C PRO A 308 -16.52 3.37 8.41
N ALA A 309 -15.69 3.90 9.30
CA ALA A 309 -14.50 4.69 8.95
C ALA A 309 -13.44 3.94 8.13
N THR A 310 -13.40 2.61 8.23
CA THR A 310 -12.44 1.77 7.49
C THR A 310 -13.08 1.01 6.32
N GLN A 311 -14.37 1.21 6.08
CA GLN A 311 -15.13 0.49 5.06
C GLN A 311 -14.57 0.67 3.64
N GLU A 312 -14.03 1.86 3.35
CA GLU A 312 -13.37 2.14 2.07
C GLU A 312 -12.14 1.23 1.82
N LEU A 313 -11.37 0.99 2.87
CA LEU A 313 -10.23 0.08 2.79
C LEU A 313 -10.71 -1.38 2.71
N ALA A 314 -11.72 -1.72 3.50
CA ALA A 314 -12.34 -3.05 3.52
C ALA A 314 -13.02 -3.42 2.19
N PHE A 315 -13.48 -2.43 1.40
CA PHE A 315 -14.08 -2.68 0.09
C PHE A 315 -13.15 -3.41 -0.88
N SER A 316 -11.84 -3.33 -0.68
CA SER A 316 -10.88 -4.12 -1.46
C SER A 316 -10.99 -5.64 -1.24
N HIS A 317 -11.77 -6.07 -0.23
CA HIS A 317 -12.14 -7.48 -0.06
C HIS A 317 -12.92 -8.00 -1.27
N LEU A 318 -13.74 -7.18 -1.91
CA LEU A 318 -14.48 -7.57 -3.11
C LEU A 318 -13.56 -8.00 -4.27
N SER A 319 -12.47 -7.24 -4.52
CA SER A 319 -11.46 -7.66 -5.51
C SER A 319 -10.87 -9.04 -5.18
N TYR A 320 -10.57 -9.25 -3.91
CA TYR A 320 -10.04 -10.51 -3.41
C TYR A 320 -11.03 -11.67 -3.62
N GLU A 321 -12.31 -11.46 -3.30
CA GLU A 321 -13.35 -12.46 -3.53
C GLU A 321 -13.46 -12.87 -5.00
N VAL A 322 -13.47 -11.87 -5.89
CA VAL A 322 -13.58 -12.12 -7.34
C VAL A 322 -12.35 -12.86 -7.87
N MET A 323 -11.16 -12.50 -7.40
CA MET A 323 -9.92 -13.18 -7.79
C MET A 323 -9.88 -14.64 -7.33
N VAL A 324 -10.24 -14.90 -6.07
CA VAL A 324 -10.28 -16.27 -5.53
C VAL A 324 -11.43 -17.04 -6.16
N GLY A 325 -12.60 -16.41 -6.32
CA GLY A 325 -13.80 -17.02 -6.93
C GLY A 325 -13.56 -17.50 -8.35
N GLY A 326 -12.93 -16.66 -9.17
CA GLY A 326 -12.60 -17.02 -10.54
C GLY A 326 -11.66 -18.24 -10.64
N MET A 327 -10.71 -18.36 -9.71
CA MET A 327 -9.76 -19.49 -9.71
C MET A 327 -10.37 -20.79 -9.12
N VAL A 328 -11.26 -20.68 -8.13
CA VAL A 328 -11.77 -21.85 -7.39
C VAL A 328 -13.15 -22.29 -7.86
N ALA A 329 -14.06 -21.33 -8.09
CA ALA A 329 -15.45 -21.65 -8.47
C ALA A 329 -15.65 -21.71 -9.99
N ASP A 330 -15.00 -20.81 -10.74
CA ASP A 330 -15.17 -20.69 -12.18
C ASP A 330 -14.06 -21.41 -12.97
N GLU A 331 -13.05 -21.95 -12.27
CA GLU A 331 -11.96 -22.73 -12.85
C GLU A 331 -11.17 -22.03 -13.98
N ASP A 332 -11.03 -20.68 -13.88
CA ASP A 332 -10.36 -19.86 -14.91
C ASP A 332 -8.85 -20.18 -15.08
N GLY A 333 -8.32 -21.08 -14.25
CA GLY A 333 -6.93 -21.54 -14.26
C GLY A 333 -5.93 -20.53 -13.68
N TYR A 334 -4.93 -21.03 -12.97
CA TYR A 334 -3.87 -20.21 -12.40
C TYR A 334 -3.00 -19.55 -13.50
N LYS A 335 -2.42 -18.40 -13.18
CA LYS A 335 -1.68 -17.55 -14.12
C LYS A 335 -0.16 -17.75 -14.06
N TYR A 336 0.32 -18.66 -13.20
CA TYR A 336 1.71 -19.14 -13.10
C TYR A 336 2.77 -18.04 -13.05
N GLY A 337 2.51 -16.98 -12.27
CA GLY A 337 3.43 -15.87 -12.07
C GLY A 337 3.30 -14.73 -13.09
N THR A 338 2.37 -14.81 -14.03
CA THR A 338 2.21 -13.78 -15.08
C THR A 338 1.94 -12.41 -14.49
N TYR A 339 1.05 -12.28 -13.50
CA TYR A 339 0.75 -10.98 -12.90
C TYR A 339 1.93 -10.38 -12.16
N GLN A 340 2.72 -11.21 -11.46
CA GLN A 340 3.91 -10.74 -10.76
C GLN A 340 5.02 -10.34 -11.74
N LEU A 341 5.22 -11.12 -12.81
CA LEU A 341 6.20 -10.80 -13.85
C LEU A 341 5.83 -9.51 -14.60
N VAL A 342 4.56 -9.34 -14.97
CA VAL A 342 4.09 -8.12 -15.62
C VAL A 342 4.20 -6.91 -14.67
N ALA A 343 3.91 -7.07 -13.38
CA ALA A 343 4.10 -6.01 -12.40
C ALA A 343 5.56 -5.54 -12.34
N LEU A 344 6.53 -6.47 -12.36
CA LEU A 344 7.95 -6.15 -12.45
C LEU A 344 8.33 -5.53 -13.82
N ALA A 345 7.82 -6.08 -14.92
CA ALA A 345 8.06 -5.57 -16.25
C ALA A 345 7.57 -4.13 -16.45
N ASN A 346 6.49 -3.74 -15.78
CA ASN A 346 5.96 -2.37 -15.75
C ASN A 346 6.91 -1.36 -15.11
N THR A 347 8.02 -1.81 -14.49
CA THR A 347 9.12 -0.93 -14.06
C THR A 347 9.79 -0.25 -15.25
N ILE A 348 9.79 -0.90 -16.41
CA ILE A 348 10.30 -0.33 -17.66
C ILE A 348 9.14 0.40 -18.36
N PRO A 349 9.23 1.73 -18.56
CA PRO A 349 8.18 2.49 -19.23
C PRO A 349 7.80 1.87 -20.58
N PHE A 350 6.49 1.77 -20.84
CA PHE A 350 5.91 1.25 -22.07
C PHE A 350 6.14 -0.24 -22.38
N PHE A 351 6.89 -0.97 -21.54
CA PHE A 351 7.21 -2.37 -21.78
C PHE A 351 5.96 -3.27 -21.75
N ASN A 352 4.95 -2.93 -20.95
CA ASN A 352 3.68 -3.65 -20.94
C ASN A 352 2.99 -3.61 -22.32
N GLY A 353 2.99 -2.45 -22.99
CA GLY A 353 2.47 -2.33 -24.36
C GLY A 353 3.24 -3.19 -25.38
N PHE A 354 4.53 -3.36 -25.18
CA PHE A 354 5.34 -4.28 -25.97
C PHE A 354 4.95 -5.74 -25.71
N LEU A 355 4.78 -6.14 -24.43
CA LEU A 355 4.35 -7.50 -24.06
C LEU A 355 2.99 -7.84 -24.66
N HIS A 356 2.01 -6.94 -24.59
CA HIS A 356 0.69 -7.13 -25.21
C HIS A 356 0.79 -7.42 -26.69
N ARG A 357 1.62 -6.65 -27.42
CA ARG A 357 1.77 -6.81 -28.87
C ARG A 357 2.60 -8.03 -29.25
N ALA A 358 3.71 -8.27 -28.55
CA ALA A 358 4.64 -9.34 -28.89
C ALA A 358 4.07 -10.74 -28.59
N PHE A 359 3.28 -10.87 -27.53
CA PHE A 359 2.74 -12.13 -27.07
C PHE A 359 1.22 -12.25 -27.25
N ASN A 360 0.59 -11.28 -27.90
CA ASN A 360 -0.87 -11.20 -28.11
C ASN A 360 -1.68 -11.43 -26.84
N LEU A 361 -1.19 -10.85 -25.71
CA LEU A 361 -1.82 -10.98 -24.40
C LEU A 361 -2.98 -9.99 -24.27
N SER A 362 -4.12 -10.44 -23.77
CA SER A 362 -5.24 -9.56 -23.40
C SER A 362 -4.96 -8.83 -22.09
N ARG A 363 -5.73 -7.77 -21.81
CA ARG A 363 -5.53 -6.97 -20.60
C ARG A 363 -5.85 -7.74 -19.33
N ASP A 364 -6.83 -8.61 -19.35
CA ASP A 364 -7.20 -9.49 -18.23
C ASP A 364 -6.11 -10.53 -17.90
N GLN A 365 -5.29 -10.90 -18.90
CA GLN A 365 -4.14 -11.78 -18.69
C GLN A 365 -2.92 -11.08 -18.08
N THR A 366 -2.88 -9.75 -18.13
CA THR A 366 -1.72 -8.96 -17.68
C THR A 366 -2.03 -8.03 -16.51
N SER A 367 -3.29 -7.88 -16.14
CA SER A 367 -3.73 -7.01 -15.04
C SER A 367 -4.82 -7.67 -14.23
N SER A 368 -4.50 -8.03 -12.99
CA SER A 368 -5.44 -8.59 -12.02
C SER A 368 -6.60 -7.62 -11.70
N SER A 369 -6.32 -6.33 -11.66
CA SER A 369 -7.34 -5.29 -11.51
C SER A 369 -8.34 -5.30 -12.67
N TYR A 370 -7.84 -5.45 -13.89
CA TYR A 370 -8.69 -5.54 -15.08
C TYR A 370 -9.53 -6.83 -15.05
N TYR A 371 -8.88 -7.97 -14.76
CA TYR A 371 -9.55 -9.24 -14.58
C TYR A 371 -10.70 -9.14 -13.56
N ALA A 372 -10.42 -8.67 -12.34
CA ALA A 372 -11.43 -8.58 -11.29
C ALA A 372 -12.58 -7.64 -11.67
N THR A 373 -12.27 -6.50 -12.31
CA THR A 373 -13.26 -5.53 -12.75
C THR A 373 -14.21 -6.11 -13.79
N TYR A 374 -13.66 -6.70 -14.86
CA TYR A 374 -14.49 -7.29 -15.93
C TYR A 374 -15.26 -8.51 -15.46
N LYS A 375 -14.66 -9.35 -14.63
CA LYS A 375 -15.31 -10.54 -14.07
C LYS A 375 -16.54 -10.17 -13.23
N TYR A 376 -16.48 -9.07 -12.49
CA TYR A 376 -17.56 -8.64 -11.59
C TYR A 376 -18.58 -7.71 -12.24
N ILE A 377 -18.13 -6.74 -13.03
CA ILE A 377 -18.97 -5.68 -13.60
C ILE A 377 -19.42 -6.01 -15.03
N GLY A 378 -18.58 -6.73 -15.81
CA GLY A 378 -18.79 -7.01 -17.23
C GLY A 378 -18.05 -6.07 -18.16
N ASP A 379 -18.45 -6.03 -19.44
CA ASP A 379 -17.66 -5.44 -20.55
C ASP A 379 -17.55 -3.91 -20.54
N ASN A 380 -18.44 -3.19 -19.86
CA ASN A 380 -18.45 -1.73 -19.86
C ASN A 380 -18.40 -1.16 -18.43
N PRO A 381 -17.29 -1.36 -17.71
CA PRO A 381 -17.20 -0.93 -16.32
C PRO A 381 -17.09 0.60 -16.24
N THR A 382 -17.93 1.23 -15.42
CA THR A 382 -17.87 2.66 -15.08
C THR A 382 -16.89 2.96 -13.93
N TRP A 383 -16.46 1.90 -13.21
CA TRP A 383 -15.49 1.96 -12.12
C TRP A 383 -14.69 0.66 -12.08
N GLY A 384 -13.60 0.63 -11.33
CA GLY A 384 -12.71 -0.53 -11.22
C GLY A 384 -12.55 -1.02 -9.79
N LEU A 385 -12.47 -2.36 -9.62
CA LEU A 385 -12.26 -2.98 -8.32
C LEU A 385 -10.84 -2.77 -7.75
N GLY A 386 -9.89 -2.52 -8.62
CA GLY A 386 -8.48 -2.49 -8.24
C GLY A 386 -7.87 -3.89 -8.08
N THR A 387 -6.62 -3.93 -7.67
CA THR A 387 -5.89 -5.18 -7.39
C THR A 387 -5.89 -5.49 -5.89
N ASN A 388 -5.39 -6.68 -5.52
CA ASN A 388 -5.32 -7.14 -4.14
C ASN A 388 -4.08 -8.02 -3.93
N CYS A 389 -3.26 -7.73 -2.93
CA CYS A 389 -1.97 -8.38 -2.73
C CYS A 389 -2.07 -9.92 -2.61
N MET A 390 -2.93 -10.43 -1.72
CA MET A 390 -3.10 -11.88 -1.56
C MET A 390 -3.84 -12.50 -2.74
N GLY A 391 -4.81 -11.75 -3.33
CA GLY A 391 -5.51 -12.16 -4.54
C GLY A 391 -4.56 -12.36 -5.71
N ASP A 392 -3.63 -11.44 -5.93
CA ASP A 392 -2.62 -11.56 -6.99
C ASP A 392 -1.72 -12.79 -6.81
N PHE A 393 -1.24 -13.03 -5.60
CA PHE A 393 -0.45 -14.23 -5.31
C PHE A 393 -1.27 -15.51 -5.48
N PHE A 394 -2.56 -15.47 -5.08
CA PHE A 394 -3.45 -16.61 -5.23
C PHE A 394 -3.75 -16.92 -6.70
N MET A 395 -4.03 -15.90 -7.52
CA MET A 395 -4.25 -16.08 -8.96
C MET A 395 -3.05 -16.70 -9.67
N ASP A 396 -1.83 -16.37 -9.24
CA ASP A 396 -0.62 -16.91 -9.86
C ASP A 396 -0.36 -18.36 -9.46
N PHE A 397 -0.42 -18.71 -8.17
CA PHE A 397 0.03 -20.03 -7.69
C PHE A 397 -0.86 -20.64 -6.59
N GLY A 398 -2.12 -20.21 -6.48
CA GLY A 398 -3.03 -20.68 -5.44
C GLY A 398 -2.54 -20.36 -4.04
N ILE A 399 -2.89 -21.21 -3.09
CA ILE A 399 -2.53 -21.01 -1.68
C ILE A 399 -1.00 -21.01 -1.45
N TRP A 400 -0.23 -21.69 -2.29
CA TRP A 400 1.23 -21.69 -2.23
C TRP A 400 1.82 -20.34 -2.64
N GLY A 401 1.19 -19.67 -3.61
CA GLY A 401 1.53 -18.30 -3.98
C GLY A 401 1.33 -17.34 -2.83
N VAL A 402 0.22 -17.43 -2.11
CA VAL A 402 -0.05 -16.62 -0.92
C VAL A 402 0.97 -16.91 0.19
N LEU A 403 1.28 -18.17 0.46
CA LEU A 403 2.26 -18.56 1.47
C LEU A 403 3.64 -17.96 1.18
N LEU A 404 4.15 -18.15 -0.03
CA LEU A 404 5.49 -17.68 -0.42
C LEU A 404 5.51 -16.15 -0.59
N GLY A 405 4.50 -15.59 -1.25
CA GLY A 405 4.40 -14.15 -1.49
C GLY A 405 4.34 -13.35 -0.20
N MET A 406 3.47 -13.74 0.73
CA MET A 406 3.33 -13.04 2.02
C MET A 406 4.54 -13.25 2.93
N PHE A 407 5.24 -14.37 2.83
CA PHE A 407 6.52 -14.56 3.51
C PHE A 407 7.57 -13.56 2.98
N VAL A 408 7.66 -13.36 1.66
CA VAL A 408 8.56 -12.37 1.04
C VAL A 408 8.18 -10.95 1.45
N VAL A 409 6.88 -10.62 1.49
CA VAL A 409 6.39 -9.33 2.01
C VAL A 409 6.86 -9.13 3.46
N GLY A 410 6.75 -10.16 4.30
CA GLY A 410 7.24 -10.11 5.69
C GLY A 410 8.75 -9.83 5.79
N LEU A 411 9.57 -10.49 4.97
CA LEU A 411 11.01 -10.21 4.87
C LEU A 411 11.30 -8.77 4.45
N ALA A 412 10.60 -8.29 3.44
CA ALA A 412 10.77 -6.93 2.92
C ALA A 412 10.44 -5.88 3.99
N PHE A 413 9.30 -6.00 4.66
CA PHE A 413 8.90 -5.06 5.72
C PHE A 413 9.78 -5.12 6.96
N ARG A 414 10.31 -6.29 7.30
CA ARG A 414 11.37 -6.37 8.30
C ARG A 414 12.58 -5.52 7.91
N ARG A 415 13.00 -5.57 6.63
CA ARG A 415 14.13 -4.77 6.14
C ARG A 415 13.82 -3.27 6.17
N VAL A 416 12.58 -2.89 5.83
CA VAL A 416 12.09 -1.52 5.94
C VAL A 416 12.23 -1.01 7.37
N ASP A 417 11.69 -1.72 8.36
CA ASP A 417 11.74 -1.31 9.76
C ASP A 417 13.16 -1.28 10.31
N GLN A 418 14.00 -2.26 9.96
CA GLN A 418 15.40 -2.26 10.35
C GLN A 418 16.16 -1.04 9.80
N THR A 419 15.91 -0.67 8.55
CA THR A 419 16.52 0.50 7.93
C THR A 419 16.11 1.78 8.63
N LEU A 420 14.82 1.93 8.94
CA LEU A 420 14.30 3.16 9.54
C LEU A 420 14.64 3.31 11.03
N PHE A 421 14.68 2.19 11.78
CA PHE A 421 14.69 2.26 13.24
C PHE A 421 15.87 1.57 13.94
N VAL A 422 16.53 0.61 13.29
CA VAL A 422 17.59 -0.20 13.91
C VAL A 422 18.99 0.20 13.44
N PHE A 423 19.17 0.37 12.14
CA PHE A 423 20.49 0.64 11.60
C PHE A 423 20.95 2.07 11.89
N ASP A 424 22.23 2.22 12.20
CA ASP A 424 22.84 3.52 12.33
C ASP A 424 22.85 4.24 10.98
N LYS A 425 22.69 5.58 11.00
CA LYS A 425 22.73 6.41 9.78
C LYS A 425 24.00 6.15 8.94
N SER A 426 25.13 5.84 9.59
CA SER A 426 26.40 5.52 8.94
C SER A 426 26.42 4.21 8.17
N THR A 427 25.47 3.31 8.41
CA THR A 427 25.37 2.00 7.74
C THR A 427 24.28 1.95 6.67
N VAL A 428 23.37 2.93 6.65
CA VAL A 428 22.26 3.00 5.72
C VAL A 428 22.70 3.67 4.43
N THR A 429 22.62 2.93 3.31
CA THR A 429 22.83 3.51 1.99
C THR A 429 21.60 4.24 1.49
N SER A 430 21.77 5.17 0.52
CA SER A 430 20.62 5.85 -0.12
C SER A 430 19.65 4.87 -0.76
N GLY A 431 20.14 3.74 -1.29
CA GLY A 431 19.28 2.68 -1.84
C GLY A 431 18.45 1.97 -0.78
N MET A 432 19.04 1.64 0.38
CA MET A 432 18.28 1.08 1.51
C MET A 432 17.23 2.05 2.01
N LEU A 433 17.57 3.34 2.10
CA LEU A 433 16.63 4.36 2.55
C LEU A 433 15.52 4.59 1.54
N ALA A 434 15.83 4.59 0.23
CA ALA A 434 14.84 4.68 -0.84
C ALA A 434 13.84 3.51 -0.77
N PHE A 435 14.33 2.27 -0.66
CA PHE A 435 13.49 1.10 -0.46
C PHE A 435 12.59 1.25 0.77
N ALA A 436 13.19 1.65 1.89
CA ALA A 436 12.46 1.78 3.14
C ALA A 436 11.36 2.85 3.08
N ILE A 437 11.64 4.04 2.53
CA ILE A 437 10.64 5.12 2.45
C ILE A 437 9.53 4.79 1.45
N VAL A 438 9.86 4.20 0.28
CA VAL A 438 8.86 3.79 -0.71
C VAL A 438 7.90 2.76 -0.12
N TYR A 439 8.39 1.67 0.44
CA TYR A 439 7.50 0.65 1.01
C TYR A 439 6.82 1.11 2.31
N ALA A 440 7.44 1.99 3.08
CA ALA A 440 6.79 2.61 4.22
C ALA A 440 5.62 3.52 3.81
N SER A 441 5.75 4.29 2.75
CA SER A 441 4.66 5.12 2.23
C SER A 441 3.47 4.30 1.76
N LYS A 442 3.71 3.11 1.22
CA LYS A 442 2.69 2.19 0.71
C LYS A 442 2.09 1.26 1.79
N SER A 443 2.57 1.30 3.02
CA SER A 443 2.24 0.31 4.05
C SER A 443 0.74 0.15 4.31
N LEU A 444 -0.07 1.20 4.21
CA LEU A 444 -1.52 1.14 4.35
C LEU A 444 -2.23 0.58 3.10
N TYR A 445 -1.58 0.64 1.94
CA TYR A 445 -2.19 0.25 0.67
C TYR A 445 -1.72 -1.09 0.11
N ILE A 446 -0.66 -1.69 0.65
CA ILE A 446 -0.13 -2.98 0.17
C ILE A 446 -1.23 -4.05 0.13
N GLY A 447 -2.15 -4.08 1.10
CA GLY A 447 -3.27 -5.03 1.10
C GLY A 447 -4.18 -4.93 -0.13
N ARG A 448 -4.25 -3.75 -0.74
CA ARG A 448 -5.09 -3.43 -1.91
C ARG A 448 -4.28 -3.03 -3.15
N SER A 449 -3.01 -3.41 -3.22
CA SER A 449 -2.13 -3.16 -4.36
C SER A 449 -1.31 -4.41 -4.69
N ASN A 450 -0.68 -4.42 -5.86
CA ASN A 450 0.32 -5.44 -6.19
C ASN A 450 1.65 -5.08 -5.51
N PHE A 451 2.15 -5.96 -4.64
CA PHE A 451 3.39 -5.71 -3.90
C PHE A 451 4.60 -5.45 -4.80
N LEU A 452 4.75 -6.23 -5.88
CA LEU A 452 5.86 -6.05 -6.83
C LEU A 452 5.65 -4.85 -7.76
N GLY A 453 4.41 -4.41 -7.95
CA GLY A 453 4.10 -3.20 -8.71
C GLY A 453 4.70 -1.93 -8.11
N GLU A 454 4.85 -1.90 -6.78
CA GLU A 454 5.47 -0.77 -6.07
C GLU A 454 6.99 -0.71 -6.28
N PHE A 455 7.60 -1.78 -6.76
CA PHE A 455 9.03 -1.82 -7.09
C PHE A 455 9.41 -0.79 -8.18
N LYS A 456 8.47 -0.45 -9.05
CA LYS A 456 8.64 0.61 -10.06
C LYS A 456 9.03 1.95 -9.43
N LEU A 457 8.30 2.38 -8.41
CA LEU A 457 8.57 3.64 -7.71
C LEU A 457 9.97 3.62 -7.06
N PHE A 458 10.35 2.49 -6.44
CA PHE A 458 11.68 2.32 -5.86
C PHE A 458 12.79 2.46 -6.92
N VAL A 459 12.66 1.82 -8.08
CA VAL A 459 13.65 1.91 -9.17
C VAL A 459 13.77 3.35 -9.67
N PHE A 460 12.65 4.07 -9.81
CA PHE A 460 12.68 5.48 -10.25
C PHE A 460 13.37 6.38 -9.21
N VAL A 461 13.12 6.17 -7.92
CA VAL A 461 13.85 6.89 -6.86
C VAL A 461 15.34 6.63 -6.95
N LEU A 462 15.76 5.37 -7.13
CA LEU A 462 17.17 5.01 -7.29
C LEU A 462 17.82 5.68 -8.51
N LEU A 463 17.14 5.65 -9.65
CA LEU A 463 17.63 6.27 -10.89
C LEU A 463 17.84 7.78 -10.70
N ILE A 464 16.86 8.47 -10.11
CA ILE A 464 16.93 9.91 -9.86
C ILE A 464 18.05 10.24 -8.88
N LEU A 465 18.20 9.49 -7.80
CA LEU A 465 19.30 9.69 -6.85
C LEU A 465 20.66 9.42 -7.48
N TRP A 466 20.77 8.40 -8.33
CA TRP A 466 22.00 8.08 -9.05
C TRP A 466 22.39 9.21 -10.01
N VAL A 467 21.49 9.69 -10.86
CA VAL A 467 21.73 10.81 -11.78
C VAL A 467 22.10 12.08 -11.00
N SER A 468 21.34 12.38 -9.94
CA SER A 468 21.59 13.56 -9.09
C SER A 468 22.98 13.51 -8.44
N SER A 469 23.44 12.33 -8.02
CA SER A 469 24.79 12.16 -7.45
C SER A 469 25.91 12.32 -8.50
N ALA A 470 25.72 11.77 -9.69
CA ALA A 470 26.66 11.89 -10.80
C ALA A 470 26.90 13.36 -11.21
N LEU A 471 25.85 14.20 -11.14
CA LEU A 471 25.93 15.63 -11.41
C LEU A 471 26.64 16.43 -10.30
N THR A 472 26.76 15.85 -9.09
CA THR A 472 27.46 16.50 -7.96
C THR A 472 28.96 16.27 -8.01
N VAL A 473 29.41 15.07 -8.38
CA VAL A 473 30.83 14.70 -8.44
C VAL A 473 31.61 15.54 -9.47
N LYS A 474 30.98 15.94 -10.59
CA LYS A 474 31.64 16.78 -11.62
C LYS A 474 31.98 18.22 -11.18
N LYS A 475 31.50 18.69 -10.03
CA LYS A 475 31.79 20.03 -9.51
C LYS A 475 33.00 20.06 -8.54
N SER A 476 33.55 18.91 -8.17
CA SER A 476 34.66 18.80 -7.23
C SER A 476 36.01 18.48 -7.91
N VAL A 477 36.09 18.51 -9.24
CA VAL A 477 37.27 18.44 -10.06
C VAL A 477 37.46 19.79 -10.78
#